data_e37cf4fe8da5760ddc30b81b29caae52
#
_entry.id   e37cf4fe8da5760ddc30b81b29caae52
#
_cell.length_a   1.000
_cell.length_b   1.000
_cell.length_c   1.000
_cell.angle_alpha   90.00
_cell.angle_beta   90.00
_cell.angle_gamma   90.00
#
_symmetry.space_group_name_H-M   'P 1'
#
loop_
_entity.id
_entity.type
_entity.pdbx_description
1 polymer ?
#
loop_
_entity_poly.entity_id
_entity_poly.type
_entity_poly.pdbx_seq_one_letter_code
_entity_poly.pdbx_strand_id
1 'polypeptide(L)'
;MHDLLETVAGAGVDGGQTPPAEAWSARAWFAGGERIGYAPRSRAIVASEDAPLRIFLRREGDPAQAVSFLPGFPDGSFGWAKVLSYLPNATDMPKLFLDYVGMGDSDKPKDYAYSTSERADLVEAIWPELGVQSTTLVAFDFSSLVVLELLRRRLERSERGEPAGGPDIRGVFIFNGGLFTDGHTHPWYTTPMLRRLPNWARRGVGRPFALFKRTPGVRKLWSEGYQVTDAELRELHSAMDRHDGLFYLAAAAGFMADHKAQGDRLDFCHIYKAYRDQFPFLVGGSDEDPFEHRQVDLARERLGKFGLRIERLPGGHLTTNERPEALAALIAKFERGTTIRPS
;
A
#
# COMPACT_ATOMS: atom_id res chain seq x y z
N MET A 1 -0.34 -17.27 -27.18
CA MET A 1 0.30 -16.44 -26.13
C MET A 1 0.79 -15.09 -26.68
N HIS A 2 0.48 -14.77 -27.95
CA HIS A 2 0.80 -13.47 -28.58
C HIS A 2 -0.44 -12.55 -28.71
N ASP A 3 -1.65 -13.08 -28.57
CA ASP A 3 -2.91 -12.35 -28.81
C ASP A 3 -3.43 -11.49 -27.64
N LEU A 4 -2.84 -11.54 -26.47
CA LEU A 4 -3.31 -10.77 -25.30
C LEU A 4 -2.67 -9.39 -25.16
N LEU A 5 -1.54 -9.14 -25.82
CA LEU A 5 -0.88 -7.83 -25.79
C LEU A 5 -1.50 -6.83 -26.79
N GLU A 6 -2.12 -7.30 -27.85
CA GLU A 6 -2.83 -6.43 -28.82
C GLU A 6 -4.19 -5.95 -28.29
N THR A 7 -4.83 -6.66 -27.37
CA THR A 7 -6.15 -6.29 -26.84
C THR A 7 -6.10 -5.14 -25.82
N VAL A 8 -4.95 -4.88 -25.22
CA VAL A 8 -4.77 -3.74 -24.28
C VAL A 8 -4.47 -2.43 -25.05
N ALA A 9 -3.90 -2.53 -26.26
CA ALA A 9 -3.62 -1.38 -27.10
C ALA A 9 -4.84 -0.86 -27.89
N GLY A 10 -5.94 -1.62 -27.94
CA GLY A 10 -7.10 -1.34 -28.79
C GLY A 10 -8.40 -0.92 -28.06
N ALA A 11 -8.45 -0.92 -26.74
CA ALA A 11 -9.57 -0.35 -26.01
C ALA A 11 -9.35 1.16 -25.89
N GLY A 12 -9.75 1.89 -26.91
CA GLY A 12 -9.90 3.35 -26.87
C GLY A 12 -10.83 3.70 -25.72
N VAL A 13 -10.28 4.00 -24.56
CA VAL A 13 -10.94 4.75 -23.52
C VAL A 13 -11.04 6.18 -24.08
N ASP A 14 -12.25 6.66 -24.23
CA ASP A 14 -12.61 8.02 -24.62
C ASP A 14 -11.59 9.00 -24.02
N GLY A 15 -11.03 9.89 -24.84
CA GLY A 15 -9.84 10.71 -24.54
C GLY A 15 -9.86 11.38 -23.17
N GLY A 16 -9.48 10.64 -22.15
CA GLY A 16 -9.33 11.13 -20.79
C GLY A 16 -8.18 12.14 -20.76
N GLN A 17 -8.51 13.40 -20.59
CA GLN A 17 -7.53 14.45 -20.35
C GLN A 17 -6.69 14.03 -19.14
N THR A 18 -5.38 14.04 -19.27
CA THR A 18 -4.46 13.89 -18.12
C THR A 18 -4.92 14.89 -17.05
N PRO A 19 -5.26 14.43 -15.83
CA PRO A 19 -5.73 15.34 -14.79
C PRO A 19 -4.73 16.46 -14.57
N PRO A 20 -5.16 17.70 -14.34
CA PRO A 20 -4.24 18.80 -14.10
C PRO A 20 -3.33 18.47 -12.90
N ALA A 21 -2.08 18.84 -12.96
CA ALA A 21 -1.08 18.55 -11.92
C ALA A 21 -1.52 18.96 -10.50
N GLU A 22 -2.39 19.96 -10.38
CA GLU A 22 -2.97 20.42 -9.11
C GLU A 22 -3.91 19.39 -8.48
N ALA A 23 -4.54 18.51 -9.27
CA ALA A 23 -5.50 17.51 -8.76
C ALA A 23 -4.84 16.41 -7.90
N TRP A 24 -3.55 16.14 -8.13
CA TRP A 24 -2.79 15.12 -7.39
C TRP A 24 -1.67 15.71 -6.50
N SER A 25 -1.76 17.00 -6.14
CA SER A 25 -0.83 17.58 -5.17
C SER A 25 -1.05 17.04 -3.76
N ALA A 26 0.00 16.99 -2.96
CA ALA A 26 -0.08 16.55 -1.56
C ALA A 26 -1.09 17.41 -0.77
N ARG A 27 -1.14 18.72 -1.06
CA ARG A 27 -2.12 19.63 -0.47
C ARG A 27 -3.56 19.22 -0.78
N ALA A 28 -3.87 18.97 -2.05
CA ALA A 28 -5.22 18.58 -2.48
C ALA A 28 -5.59 17.20 -1.93
N TRP A 29 -4.64 16.27 -1.91
CA TRP A 29 -4.84 14.94 -1.37
C TRP A 29 -5.29 14.97 0.09
N PHE A 30 -4.53 15.63 0.95
CA PHE A 30 -4.82 15.69 2.37
C PHE A 30 -6.00 16.59 2.73
N ALA A 31 -6.30 17.61 1.91
CA ALA A 31 -7.52 18.42 2.07
C ALA A 31 -8.81 17.61 1.74
N GLY A 32 -8.70 16.53 0.98
CA GLY A 32 -9.82 15.64 0.64
C GLY A 32 -10.10 14.54 1.66
N GLY A 33 -9.39 14.52 2.79
CA GLY A 33 -9.59 13.54 3.86
C GLY A 33 -9.80 14.18 5.23
N GLU A 34 -9.77 13.37 6.25
CA GLU A 34 -9.99 13.77 7.64
C GLU A 34 -8.98 13.09 8.57
N ARG A 35 -8.84 13.61 9.78
CA ARG A 35 -8.03 12.96 10.84
C ARG A 35 -8.95 12.52 11.97
N ILE A 36 -8.98 11.21 12.21
CA ILE A 36 -9.77 10.58 13.27
C ILE A 36 -8.90 10.21 14.47
N GLY A 37 -9.51 10.08 15.64
CA GLY A 37 -8.82 9.70 16.86
C GLY A 37 -8.56 8.19 16.92
N TYR A 38 -7.36 7.78 17.31
CA TYR A 38 -6.97 6.38 17.48
C TYR A 38 -6.26 6.15 18.82
N ALA A 39 -6.71 5.14 19.55
CA ALA A 39 -6.10 4.69 20.80
C ALA A 39 -5.41 3.33 20.60
N PRO A 40 -4.08 3.28 20.40
CA PRO A 40 -3.36 2.03 20.10
C PRO A 40 -3.48 0.95 21.19
N ARG A 41 -3.54 1.36 22.47
CA ARG A 41 -3.64 0.39 23.60
C ARG A 41 -4.94 -0.39 23.59
N SER A 42 -6.05 0.25 23.25
CA SER A 42 -7.36 -0.39 23.13
C SER A 42 -7.66 -0.87 21.71
N ARG A 43 -6.80 -0.53 20.73
CA ARG A 43 -6.99 -0.83 19.31
C ARG A 43 -8.33 -0.32 18.79
N ALA A 44 -8.70 0.90 19.18
CA ALA A 44 -10.01 1.46 18.91
C ALA A 44 -9.93 2.87 18.33
N ILE A 45 -10.90 3.21 17.49
CA ILE A 45 -11.18 4.59 17.12
C ILE A 45 -11.94 5.22 18.28
N VAL A 46 -11.55 6.44 18.64
CA VAL A 46 -12.08 7.19 19.78
C VAL A 46 -12.34 8.65 19.39
N ALA A 47 -13.11 9.37 20.18
CA ALA A 47 -13.33 10.79 19.96
C ALA A 47 -11.99 11.55 19.86
N SER A 48 -11.90 12.52 18.93
CA SER A 48 -10.63 13.19 18.63
C SER A 48 -10.03 13.94 19.82
N GLU A 49 -10.86 14.47 20.70
CA GLU A 49 -10.42 15.17 21.93
C GLU A 49 -9.74 14.23 22.94
N ASP A 50 -10.13 12.96 22.97
CA ASP A 50 -9.61 11.95 23.90
C ASP A 50 -8.50 11.09 23.27
N ALA A 51 -8.22 11.29 21.99
CA ALA A 51 -7.33 10.41 21.25
C ALA A 51 -5.85 10.68 21.54
N PRO A 52 -5.06 9.66 21.92
CA PRO A 52 -3.61 9.79 22.00
C PRO A 52 -2.94 9.98 20.63
N LEU A 53 -3.56 9.53 19.56
CA LEU A 53 -3.08 9.68 18.18
C LEU A 53 -4.21 10.10 17.24
N ARG A 54 -3.83 10.81 16.18
CA ARG A 54 -4.70 11.17 15.08
C ARG A 54 -4.22 10.51 13.80
N ILE A 55 -5.14 9.83 13.11
CA ILE A 55 -4.87 9.04 11.91
C ILE A 55 -5.60 9.67 10.74
N PHE A 56 -4.90 9.87 9.65
CA PHE A 56 -5.50 10.34 8.40
C PHE A 56 -6.22 9.21 7.69
N LEU A 57 -7.42 9.52 7.23
CA LEU A 57 -8.14 8.69 6.28
C LEU A 57 -8.86 9.56 5.24
N ARG A 58 -9.08 8.98 4.06
CA ARG A 58 -9.86 9.57 2.97
C ARG A 58 -10.84 8.53 2.45
N ARG A 59 -12.09 8.96 2.29
CA ARG A 59 -13.17 8.12 1.79
C ARG A 59 -13.74 8.70 0.51
N GLU A 60 -14.10 7.83 -0.42
CA GLU A 60 -14.88 8.20 -1.60
C GLU A 60 -16.02 7.19 -1.78
N GLY A 61 -17.25 7.65 -1.73
CA GLY A 61 -18.46 6.83 -1.79
C GLY A 61 -18.84 6.17 -0.46
N ASP A 62 -19.74 5.20 -0.54
CA ASP A 62 -20.24 4.45 0.62
C ASP A 62 -19.19 3.45 1.14
N PRO A 63 -18.72 3.58 2.38
CA PRO A 63 -17.69 2.70 2.92
C PRO A 63 -18.13 1.24 3.11
N ALA A 64 -19.44 0.94 3.11
CA ALA A 64 -19.93 -0.41 3.38
C ALA A 64 -19.32 -1.49 2.47
N GLN A 65 -19.00 -1.14 1.22
CA GLN A 65 -18.37 -2.04 0.24
C GLN A 65 -17.10 -1.44 -0.38
N ALA A 66 -16.41 -0.59 0.36
CA ALA A 66 -15.25 0.11 -0.16
C ALA A 66 -14.06 -0.83 -0.44
N VAL A 67 -13.31 -0.50 -1.47
CA VAL A 67 -11.96 -1.05 -1.69
C VAL A 67 -11.01 -0.37 -0.72
N SER A 68 -10.32 -1.14 0.12
CA SER A 68 -9.34 -0.64 1.07
C SER A 68 -7.96 -0.55 0.41
N PHE A 69 -7.51 0.68 0.13
CA PHE A 69 -6.20 0.97 -0.42
C PHE A 69 -5.17 1.13 0.70
N LEU A 70 -4.32 0.14 0.84
CA LEU A 70 -3.26 0.11 1.85
C LEU A 70 -1.97 0.69 1.26
N PRO A 71 -1.36 1.69 1.92
CA PRO A 71 -0.30 2.50 1.33
C PRO A 71 1.05 1.81 1.30
N GLY A 72 1.90 2.20 0.35
CA GLY A 72 3.32 1.90 0.34
C GLY A 72 4.13 2.77 1.29
N PHE A 73 5.39 2.41 1.48
CA PHE A 73 6.37 3.17 2.24
C PHE A 73 7.35 3.85 1.25
N PRO A 74 7.70 5.09 1.43
CA PRO A 74 7.37 5.99 2.55
C PRO A 74 6.27 7.03 2.27
N ASP A 75 5.66 7.01 1.09
CA ASP A 75 4.77 8.04 0.56
C ASP A 75 3.37 8.04 1.18
N GLY A 76 3.03 7.00 1.93
CA GLY A 76 1.73 6.91 2.55
C GLY A 76 0.59 6.78 1.55
N SER A 77 -0.61 7.16 1.97
CA SER A 77 -1.80 7.14 1.11
C SER A 77 -1.68 8.09 -0.10
N PHE A 78 -0.82 9.11 -0.02
CA PHE A 78 -0.55 10.01 -1.14
C PHE A 78 -0.03 9.28 -2.37
N GLY A 79 0.68 8.15 -2.20
CA GLY A 79 1.11 7.30 -3.32
C GLY A 79 -0.02 6.91 -4.26
N TRP A 80 -1.26 6.87 -3.79
CA TRP A 80 -2.44 6.56 -4.59
C TRP A 80 -3.05 7.76 -5.33
N ALA A 81 -2.56 8.99 -5.11
CA ALA A 81 -3.20 10.20 -5.60
C ALA A 81 -3.34 10.24 -7.13
N LYS A 82 -2.31 9.85 -7.87
CA LYS A 82 -2.39 9.77 -9.34
C LYS A 82 -3.27 8.62 -9.80
N VAL A 83 -3.17 7.46 -9.16
CA VAL A 83 -4.00 6.28 -9.50
C VAL A 83 -5.47 6.58 -9.33
N LEU A 84 -5.86 7.30 -8.27
CA LEU A 84 -7.23 7.69 -8.01
C LEU A 84 -7.87 8.42 -9.19
N SER A 85 -7.11 9.25 -9.91
CA SER A 85 -7.62 10.01 -11.07
C SER A 85 -8.06 9.13 -12.26
N TYR A 86 -7.62 7.88 -12.29
CA TYR A 86 -7.95 6.91 -13.35
C TYR A 86 -8.84 5.77 -12.86
N LEU A 87 -9.16 5.71 -11.56
CA LEU A 87 -10.09 4.71 -11.03
C LEU A 87 -11.54 5.08 -11.36
N PRO A 88 -12.47 4.11 -11.41
CA PRO A 88 -13.90 4.37 -11.51
C PRO A 88 -14.36 5.38 -10.45
N ASN A 89 -15.47 6.07 -10.73
CA ASN A 89 -16.03 7.04 -9.79
C ASN A 89 -16.42 6.38 -8.44
N ALA A 90 -16.74 7.21 -7.46
CA ALA A 90 -17.03 6.75 -6.10
C ALA A 90 -18.33 5.91 -5.98
N THR A 91 -19.26 6.06 -6.92
CA THR A 91 -20.50 5.26 -6.95
C THR A 91 -20.22 3.83 -7.42
N ASP A 92 -19.40 3.70 -8.47
CA ASP A 92 -19.12 2.39 -9.08
C ASP A 92 -18.04 1.62 -8.31
N MET A 93 -17.17 2.33 -7.60
CA MET A 93 -16.07 1.77 -6.82
C MET A 93 -15.79 2.65 -5.59
N PRO A 94 -16.50 2.45 -4.49
CA PRO A 94 -16.20 3.13 -3.24
C PRO A 94 -14.80 2.80 -2.76
N LYS A 95 -14.09 3.79 -2.18
CA LYS A 95 -12.66 3.68 -1.84
C LYS A 95 -12.40 4.20 -0.44
N LEU A 96 -11.49 3.51 0.25
CA LEU A 96 -10.95 3.89 1.54
C LEU A 96 -9.43 3.93 1.46
N PHE A 97 -8.84 5.08 1.78
CA PHE A 97 -7.40 5.29 1.89
C PHE A 97 -7.07 5.67 3.32
N LEU A 98 -5.93 5.23 3.83
CA LEU A 98 -5.48 5.56 5.17
C LEU A 98 -3.95 5.79 5.20
N ASP A 99 -3.49 6.56 6.16
CA ASP A 99 -2.08 6.61 6.53
C ASP A 99 -1.87 5.87 7.84
N TYR A 100 -0.91 4.95 7.86
CA TYR A 100 -0.50 4.33 9.12
C TYR A 100 0.16 5.34 10.04
N VAL A 101 0.18 5.05 11.34
CA VAL A 101 1.02 5.78 12.29
C VAL A 101 2.45 5.87 11.75
N GLY A 102 3.00 7.08 11.71
CA GLY A 102 4.34 7.34 11.16
C GLY A 102 4.40 7.77 9.71
N MET A 103 3.26 7.83 9.00
CA MET A 103 3.20 8.13 7.57
C MET A 103 2.21 9.24 7.25
N GLY A 104 2.41 9.90 6.10
CA GLY A 104 1.51 10.90 5.53
C GLY A 104 1.04 11.96 6.53
N ASP A 105 -0.28 12.14 6.67
CA ASP A 105 -0.89 13.10 7.61
C ASP A 105 -1.26 12.49 8.97
N SER A 106 -0.94 11.21 9.22
CA SER A 106 -1.07 10.58 10.53
C SER A 106 0.04 11.01 11.49
N ASP A 107 -0.23 10.91 12.80
CA ASP A 107 0.73 11.24 13.85
C ASP A 107 1.97 10.33 13.81
N LYS A 108 3.07 10.88 14.31
CA LYS A 108 4.39 10.25 14.30
C LYS A 108 5.02 10.25 15.70
N PRO A 109 4.44 9.47 16.64
CA PRO A 109 4.93 9.43 18.00
C PRO A 109 6.34 8.87 18.07
N LYS A 110 7.17 9.47 18.93
CA LYS A 110 8.59 9.14 19.04
C LYS A 110 8.84 7.74 19.58
N ASP A 111 8.01 7.33 20.54
CA ASP A 111 8.15 6.07 21.27
C ASP A 111 7.03 5.09 20.82
N TYR A 112 6.99 4.77 19.54
CA TYR A 112 6.03 3.87 18.93
C TYR A 112 6.76 2.71 18.22
N ALA A 113 6.22 1.51 18.28
CA ALA A 113 6.89 0.32 17.73
C ALA A 113 6.92 0.29 16.21
N TYR A 114 5.93 0.88 15.56
CA TYR A 114 5.78 0.90 14.10
C TYR A 114 5.80 -0.50 13.46
N SER A 115 5.24 -1.49 14.17
CA SER A 115 5.22 -2.89 13.74
C SER A 115 4.14 -3.17 12.70
N THR A 116 4.29 -4.26 11.95
CA THR A 116 3.28 -4.77 11.03
C THR A 116 1.98 -5.10 11.76
N SER A 117 2.09 -5.65 12.98
CA SER A 117 0.92 -5.99 13.80
C SER A 117 0.09 -4.77 14.19
N GLU A 118 0.73 -3.66 14.60
CA GLU A 118 0.01 -2.41 14.94
C GLU A 118 -0.66 -1.76 13.74
N ARG A 119 -0.07 -1.89 12.55
CA ARG A 119 -0.72 -1.43 11.31
C ARG A 119 -1.98 -2.25 11.00
N ALA A 120 -1.92 -3.55 11.21
CA ALA A 120 -3.09 -4.40 11.08
C ALA A 120 -4.15 -4.07 12.15
N ASP A 121 -3.75 -3.79 13.41
CA ASP A 121 -4.65 -3.32 14.47
C ASP A 121 -5.40 -2.06 14.05
N LEU A 122 -4.71 -1.10 13.42
CA LEU A 122 -5.34 0.13 12.94
C LEU A 122 -6.36 -0.15 11.85
N VAL A 123 -6.03 -0.99 10.87
CA VAL A 123 -6.97 -1.36 9.80
C VAL A 123 -8.21 -2.05 10.37
N GLU A 124 -8.03 -3.02 11.28
CA GLU A 124 -9.13 -3.71 11.94
C GLU A 124 -9.99 -2.78 12.83
N ALA A 125 -9.42 -1.69 13.37
CA ALA A 125 -10.16 -0.68 14.13
C ALA A 125 -10.99 0.26 13.24
N ILE A 126 -10.47 0.61 12.05
CA ILE A 126 -11.14 1.54 11.11
C ILE A 126 -12.38 0.90 10.47
N TRP A 127 -12.32 -0.36 10.08
CA TRP A 127 -13.42 -1.00 9.36
C TRP A 127 -14.78 -0.95 10.08
N PRO A 128 -14.90 -1.39 11.35
CA PRO A 128 -16.20 -1.33 12.06
C PRO A 128 -16.65 0.11 12.30
N GLU A 129 -15.72 1.05 12.57
CA GLU A 129 -16.04 2.46 12.77
C GLU A 129 -16.68 3.09 11.53
N LEU A 130 -16.24 2.70 10.35
CA LEU A 130 -16.79 3.17 9.08
C LEU A 130 -17.95 2.31 8.56
N GLY A 131 -18.35 1.26 9.27
CA GLY A 131 -19.41 0.36 8.83
C GLY A 131 -19.04 -0.47 7.59
N VAL A 132 -17.74 -0.75 7.37
CA VAL A 132 -17.29 -1.60 6.27
C VAL A 132 -17.78 -3.02 6.47
N GLN A 133 -18.66 -3.50 5.59
CA GLN A 133 -19.24 -4.84 5.61
C GLN A 133 -18.45 -5.82 4.76
N SER A 134 -17.99 -5.36 3.61
CA SER A 134 -17.12 -6.14 2.72
C SER A 134 -16.07 -5.27 2.05
N THR A 135 -14.91 -5.84 1.76
CA THR A 135 -13.80 -5.08 1.16
C THR A 135 -12.95 -5.92 0.22
N THR A 136 -12.39 -5.29 -0.82
CA THR A 136 -11.23 -5.78 -1.55
C THR A 136 -9.99 -5.10 -0.98
N LEU A 137 -8.96 -5.87 -0.65
CA LEU A 137 -7.68 -5.34 -0.17
C LEU A 137 -6.78 -5.04 -1.37
N VAL A 138 -6.43 -3.78 -1.55
CA VAL A 138 -5.44 -3.34 -2.54
C VAL A 138 -4.23 -2.84 -1.79
N ALA A 139 -3.14 -3.59 -1.83
CA ALA A 139 -1.92 -3.31 -1.09
C ALA A 139 -0.74 -3.00 -2.02
N PHE A 140 0.03 -2.01 -1.65
CA PHE A 140 1.24 -1.61 -2.33
C PHE A 140 2.45 -1.74 -1.40
N ASP A 141 3.58 -2.23 -1.92
CA ASP A 141 4.85 -2.33 -1.20
C ASP A 141 4.71 -3.11 0.13
N PHE A 142 5.20 -2.59 1.23
CA PHE A 142 5.20 -3.26 2.54
C PHE A 142 3.81 -3.56 3.09
N SER A 143 2.76 -2.91 2.59
CA SER A 143 1.38 -3.25 2.98
C SER A 143 0.97 -4.66 2.59
N SER A 144 1.74 -5.34 1.73
CA SER A 144 1.65 -6.78 1.55
C SER A 144 1.75 -7.52 2.88
N LEU A 145 2.68 -7.13 3.76
CA LEU A 145 2.85 -7.74 5.08
C LEU A 145 1.67 -7.48 6.00
N VAL A 146 1.06 -6.29 5.90
CA VAL A 146 -0.16 -5.96 6.65
C VAL A 146 -1.33 -6.84 6.20
N VAL A 147 -1.47 -7.06 4.88
CA VAL A 147 -2.47 -7.99 4.33
C VAL A 147 -2.23 -9.41 4.83
N LEU A 148 -0.98 -9.89 4.81
CA LEU A 148 -0.65 -11.23 5.32
C LEU A 148 -1.00 -11.34 6.81
N GLU A 149 -0.72 -10.32 7.62
CA GLU A 149 -1.07 -10.30 9.04
C GLU A 149 -2.59 -10.34 9.26
N LEU A 150 -3.37 -9.53 8.51
CA LEU A 150 -4.83 -9.53 8.58
C LEU A 150 -5.42 -10.90 8.22
N LEU A 151 -4.97 -11.50 7.13
CA LEU A 151 -5.46 -12.82 6.68
C LEU A 151 -5.05 -13.92 7.66
N ARG A 152 -3.84 -13.86 8.16
CA ARG A 152 -3.35 -14.82 9.13
C ARG A 152 -4.12 -14.76 10.45
N ARG A 153 -4.45 -13.57 10.96
CA ARG A 153 -5.31 -13.41 12.15
C ARG A 153 -6.69 -14.02 11.93
N ARG A 154 -7.25 -13.85 10.73
CA ARG A 154 -8.54 -14.47 10.38
C ARG A 154 -8.44 -16.00 10.36
N LEU A 155 -7.34 -16.53 9.81
CA LEU A 155 -7.10 -17.97 9.77
C LEU A 155 -6.98 -18.55 11.19
N GLU A 156 -6.20 -17.93 12.07
CA GLU A 156 -6.09 -18.34 13.46
C GLU A 156 -7.43 -18.31 14.23
N ARG A 157 -8.24 -17.27 14.00
CA ARG A 157 -9.59 -17.21 14.58
C ARG A 157 -10.44 -18.38 14.09
N SER A 158 -10.42 -18.64 12.79
CA SER A 158 -11.14 -19.78 12.21
C SER A 158 -10.69 -21.13 12.77
N GLU A 159 -9.39 -21.34 12.92
CA GLU A 159 -8.80 -22.55 13.50
C GLU A 159 -9.22 -22.78 14.97
N ARG A 160 -9.49 -21.69 15.71
CA ARG A 160 -10.04 -21.75 17.07
C ARG A 160 -11.56 -21.83 17.13
N GLY A 161 -12.24 -21.89 15.97
CA GLY A 161 -13.71 -21.88 15.90
C GLY A 161 -14.35 -20.52 16.28
N GLU A 162 -13.57 -19.45 16.24
CA GLU A 162 -14.01 -18.09 16.51
C GLU A 162 -14.53 -17.42 15.21
N PRO A 163 -15.39 -16.39 15.30
CA PRO A 163 -15.75 -15.58 14.14
C PRO A 163 -14.51 -14.99 13.47
N ALA A 164 -14.50 -14.94 12.15
CA ALA A 164 -13.37 -14.42 11.38
C ALA A 164 -12.97 -12.98 11.76
N GLY A 165 -13.95 -12.19 12.22
CA GLY A 165 -13.77 -10.79 12.57
C GLY A 165 -13.58 -9.88 11.36
N GLY A 166 -13.99 -8.61 11.48
CA GLY A 166 -13.90 -7.64 10.39
C GLY A 166 -14.83 -7.93 9.21
N PRO A 167 -14.70 -7.19 8.10
CA PRO A 167 -15.54 -7.30 6.91
C PRO A 167 -15.28 -8.58 6.13
N ASP A 168 -16.21 -8.96 5.26
CA ASP A 168 -15.98 -10.00 4.27
C ASP A 168 -14.91 -9.56 3.25
N ILE A 169 -13.92 -10.40 3.01
CA ILE A 169 -12.87 -10.13 2.03
C ILE A 169 -13.34 -10.63 0.67
N ARG A 170 -13.55 -9.71 -0.29
CA ARG A 170 -13.96 -10.04 -1.66
C ARG A 170 -12.79 -10.42 -2.54
N GLY A 171 -11.59 -9.92 -2.27
CA GLY A 171 -10.39 -10.18 -3.05
C GLY A 171 -9.15 -9.53 -2.45
N VAL A 172 -7.99 -9.97 -2.90
CA VAL A 172 -6.67 -9.47 -2.48
C VAL A 172 -5.83 -9.16 -3.71
N PHE A 173 -5.46 -7.90 -3.84
CA PHE A 173 -4.57 -7.37 -4.87
C PHE A 173 -3.31 -6.83 -4.21
N ILE A 174 -2.15 -7.41 -4.52
CA ILE A 174 -0.85 -7.00 -3.99
C ILE A 174 0.05 -6.60 -5.15
N PHE A 175 0.65 -5.42 -5.10
CA PHE A 175 1.54 -4.91 -6.14
C PHE A 175 2.85 -4.39 -5.54
N ASN A 176 3.99 -4.77 -6.12
CA ASN A 176 5.34 -4.48 -5.64
C ASN A 176 5.53 -4.81 -4.15
N GLY A 177 4.94 -5.91 -3.67
CA GLY A 177 4.92 -6.29 -2.27
C GLY A 177 5.90 -7.40 -1.92
N GLY A 178 6.47 -7.33 -0.72
CA GLY A 178 7.34 -8.35 -0.17
C GLY A 178 6.56 -9.53 0.40
N LEU A 179 6.43 -10.61 -0.35
CA LEU A 179 5.66 -11.80 0.01
C LEU A 179 6.52 -12.93 0.57
N PHE A 180 7.77 -13.00 0.12
CA PHE A 180 8.71 -14.06 0.48
C PHE A 180 9.99 -13.46 1.04
N THR A 181 10.42 -13.96 2.18
CA THR A 181 11.62 -13.45 2.89
C THR A 181 12.90 -13.59 2.07
N ASP A 182 12.99 -14.59 1.23
CA ASP A 182 14.12 -14.86 0.33
C ASP A 182 14.02 -14.10 -1.01
N GLY A 183 12.93 -13.38 -1.25
CA GLY A 183 12.69 -12.57 -2.45
C GLY A 183 13.12 -11.12 -2.34
N HIS A 184 13.36 -10.63 -1.12
CA HIS A 184 13.75 -9.23 -0.89
C HIS A 184 15.14 -8.90 -1.44
N THR A 185 15.21 -7.82 -2.17
CA THR A 185 16.46 -7.18 -2.55
C THR A 185 16.58 -5.85 -1.82
N HIS A 186 17.53 -5.76 -0.90
CA HIS A 186 17.79 -4.50 -0.20
C HIS A 186 19.08 -3.87 -0.75
N PRO A 187 18.98 -2.91 -1.68
CA PRO A 187 20.15 -2.18 -2.13
C PRO A 187 20.88 -1.58 -0.93
N TRP A 188 22.22 -1.66 -0.93
CA TRP A 188 23.09 -1.29 0.19
C TRP A 188 22.84 0.12 0.74
N TYR A 189 22.30 1.02 -0.10
CA TYR A 189 22.02 2.41 0.26
C TYR A 189 20.68 2.61 1.00
N THR A 190 19.80 1.60 1.07
CA THR A 190 18.46 1.76 1.67
C THR A 190 18.42 1.38 3.14
N THR A 191 19.04 0.29 3.56
CA THR A 191 18.89 -0.24 4.92
C THR A 191 20.06 0.08 5.85
N PRO A 192 21.35 -0.11 5.48
CA PRO A 192 22.44 0.12 6.42
C PRO A 192 22.64 1.59 6.78
N MET A 193 22.39 2.51 5.84
CA MET A 193 22.54 3.95 6.11
C MET A 193 21.47 4.47 7.06
N LEU A 194 20.22 4.08 6.87
CA LEU A 194 19.12 4.49 7.77
C LEU A 194 19.29 3.93 9.19
N ARG A 195 19.87 2.74 9.36
CA ARG A 195 20.08 2.12 10.66
C ARG A 195 21.40 2.50 11.35
N ARG A 196 22.45 2.80 10.59
CA ARG A 196 23.79 3.09 11.13
C ARG A 196 24.00 4.54 11.54
N LEU A 197 23.19 5.46 11.02
CA LEU A 197 23.31 6.85 11.42
C LEU A 197 22.69 7.10 12.80
N PRO A 198 23.36 7.84 13.69
CA PRO A 198 22.78 8.24 14.96
C PRO A 198 21.53 9.11 14.74
N ASN A 199 20.59 9.06 15.69
CA ASN A 199 19.28 9.72 15.56
C ASN A 199 19.36 11.20 15.17
N TRP A 200 20.36 11.96 15.63
CA TRP A 200 20.54 13.34 15.25
C TRP A 200 20.93 13.53 13.76
N ALA A 201 21.70 12.61 13.20
CA ALA A 201 22.09 12.66 11.78
C ALA A 201 20.95 12.21 10.86
N ARG A 202 20.10 11.29 11.34
CA ARG A 202 18.89 10.87 10.63
C ARG A 202 17.88 12.01 10.50
N ARG A 203 17.83 12.90 11.52
CA ARG A 203 16.90 14.03 11.63
C ARG A 203 17.10 15.10 10.56
N GLY A 204 18.24 15.18 9.92
CA GLY A 204 18.57 16.24 8.97
C GLY A 204 18.63 15.78 7.50
N VAL A 205 18.85 14.49 7.28
CA VAL A 205 19.06 13.93 5.92
C VAL A 205 17.71 13.80 5.23
N GLY A 206 17.47 14.62 4.23
CA GLY A 206 16.24 14.59 3.43
C GLY A 206 15.24 15.71 3.68
N ARG A 207 15.26 16.39 4.84
CA ARG A 207 14.36 17.54 5.10
C ARG A 207 14.57 18.69 4.11
N PRO A 208 15.81 19.17 3.83
CA PRO A 208 16.00 20.10 2.75
C PRO A 208 15.73 19.43 1.41
N PHE A 209 14.75 19.90 0.66
CA PHE A 209 14.39 19.34 -0.65
C PHE A 209 15.58 19.17 -1.58
N ALA A 210 16.56 20.07 -1.55
CA ALA A 210 17.78 19.98 -2.34
C ALA A 210 18.61 18.72 -2.03
N LEU A 211 18.60 18.25 -0.78
CA LEU A 211 19.24 16.99 -0.38
C LEU A 211 18.38 15.79 -0.74
N PHE A 212 17.08 15.86 -0.50
CA PHE A 212 16.14 14.81 -0.86
C PHE A 212 16.26 14.41 -2.33
N LYS A 213 16.16 15.37 -3.24
CA LYS A 213 16.24 15.10 -4.68
C LYS A 213 17.59 14.59 -5.17
N ARG A 214 18.66 14.78 -4.39
CA ARG A 214 20.02 14.27 -4.70
C ARG A 214 20.28 12.90 -4.08
N THR A 215 19.40 12.41 -3.24
CA THR A 215 19.56 11.10 -2.60
C THR A 215 19.48 10.00 -3.65
N PRO A 216 20.53 9.18 -3.87
CA PRO A 216 20.54 8.17 -4.93
C PRO A 216 19.36 7.20 -4.84
N GLY A 217 18.93 6.84 -3.63
CA GLY A 217 17.80 5.94 -3.39
C GLY A 217 16.46 6.49 -3.87
N VAL A 218 16.28 7.83 -3.85
CA VAL A 218 15.03 8.44 -4.30
C VAL A 218 14.82 8.27 -5.79
N ARG A 219 15.85 8.59 -6.61
CA ARG A 219 15.70 8.48 -8.07
C ARG A 219 15.58 7.04 -8.59
N LYS A 220 16.06 6.08 -7.82
CA LYS A 220 15.96 4.65 -8.16
C LYS A 220 14.60 4.03 -7.85
N LEU A 221 13.66 4.81 -7.36
CA LEU A 221 12.28 4.37 -7.18
C LEU A 221 11.49 4.31 -8.49
N TRP A 222 11.95 5.00 -9.53
CA TRP A 222 11.38 4.95 -10.89
C TRP A 222 12.25 4.12 -11.82
N SER A 223 11.67 3.66 -12.92
CA SER A 223 12.42 2.99 -13.99
C SER A 223 13.47 3.92 -14.63
N GLU A 224 14.47 3.34 -15.25
CA GLU A 224 15.57 4.10 -15.89
C GLU A 224 15.03 5.06 -16.95
N GLY A 225 13.99 4.68 -17.69
CA GLY A 225 13.36 5.49 -18.73
C GLY A 225 12.46 6.62 -18.22
N TYR A 226 12.07 6.63 -16.95
CA TYR A 226 11.15 7.64 -16.41
C TYR A 226 11.88 8.90 -15.93
N GLN A 227 11.46 10.04 -16.47
CA GLN A 227 12.04 11.34 -16.12
C GLN A 227 11.18 12.01 -15.03
N VAL A 228 11.40 11.60 -13.77
CA VAL A 228 10.71 12.24 -12.64
C VAL A 228 11.03 13.73 -12.58
N THR A 229 10.00 14.56 -12.53
CA THR A 229 10.14 16.02 -12.50
C THR A 229 10.43 16.54 -11.09
N ASP A 230 11.02 17.74 -11.01
CA ASP A 230 11.19 18.42 -9.72
C ASP A 230 9.84 18.75 -9.04
N ALA A 231 8.76 18.91 -9.82
CA ALA A 231 7.41 19.09 -9.29
C ALA A 231 6.92 17.82 -8.59
N GLU A 232 7.00 16.68 -9.23
CA GLU A 232 6.65 15.38 -8.63
C GLU A 232 7.46 15.08 -7.37
N LEU A 233 8.77 15.34 -7.42
CA LEU A 233 9.63 15.17 -6.24
C LEU A 233 9.25 16.12 -5.09
N ARG A 234 8.78 17.34 -5.38
CA ARG A 234 8.31 18.28 -4.34
C ARG A 234 7.02 17.79 -3.70
N GLU A 235 6.07 17.28 -4.47
CA GLU A 235 4.83 16.75 -3.95
C GLU A 235 5.08 15.52 -3.06
N LEU A 236 5.91 14.58 -3.53
CA LEU A 236 6.34 13.43 -2.74
C LEU A 236 7.03 13.85 -1.43
N HIS A 237 8.01 14.76 -1.52
CA HIS A 237 8.70 15.30 -0.35
C HIS A 237 7.72 15.97 0.62
N SER A 238 6.80 16.79 0.11
CA SER A 238 5.78 17.48 0.91
C SER A 238 4.87 16.50 1.65
N ALA A 239 4.45 15.41 0.97
CA ALA A 239 3.64 14.37 1.60
C ALA A 239 4.41 13.63 2.71
N MET A 240 5.67 13.30 2.46
CA MET A 240 6.52 12.57 3.41
C MET A 240 6.93 13.42 4.62
N ASP A 241 7.13 14.74 4.47
CA ASP A 241 7.59 15.63 5.55
C ASP A 241 6.46 16.18 6.44
N ARG A 242 5.21 15.81 6.18
CA ARG A 242 4.09 16.20 7.05
C ARG A 242 4.33 15.71 8.48
N HIS A 243 4.05 16.58 9.45
CA HIS A 243 4.26 16.29 10.89
C HIS A 243 5.67 15.74 11.19
N ASP A 244 6.71 16.32 10.57
CA ASP A 244 8.10 15.88 10.70
C ASP A 244 8.36 14.44 10.20
N GLY A 245 7.62 13.97 9.19
CA GLY A 245 7.67 12.58 8.72
C GLY A 245 9.05 12.10 8.28
N LEU A 246 9.81 12.92 7.57
CA LEU A 246 11.18 12.59 7.16
C LEU A 246 12.14 12.39 8.36
N PHE A 247 11.77 12.93 9.52
CA PHE A 247 12.50 12.71 10.76
C PHE A 247 12.28 11.30 11.35
N TYR A 248 11.05 10.77 11.22
CA TYR A 248 10.67 9.46 11.76
C TYR A 248 10.77 8.32 10.76
N LEU A 249 11.18 8.62 9.53
CA LEU A 249 11.23 7.66 8.42
C LEU A 249 11.96 6.36 8.79
N ALA A 250 13.10 6.46 9.47
CA ALA A 250 13.88 5.29 9.87
C ALA A 250 13.19 4.43 10.93
N ALA A 251 12.37 5.03 11.79
CA ALA A 251 11.58 4.29 12.77
C ALA A 251 10.40 3.59 12.08
N ALA A 252 9.71 4.29 11.18
CA ALA A 252 8.60 3.74 10.42
C ALA A 252 9.01 2.58 9.48
N ALA A 253 10.30 2.49 9.12
CA ALA A 253 10.87 1.38 8.33
C ALA A 253 11.08 0.07 9.14
N GLY A 254 10.58 -0.03 10.37
CA GLY A 254 10.73 -1.21 11.25
C GLY A 254 10.17 -2.52 10.66
N PHE A 255 9.19 -2.44 9.75
CA PHE A 255 8.56 -3.59 9.09
C PHE A 255 9.56 -4.55 8.40
N MET A 256 10.69 -4.06 7.92
CA MET A 256 11.72 -4.91 7.31
C MET A 256 12.33 -5.92 8.29
N ALA A 257 12.44 -5.55 9.57
CA ALA A 257 12.88 -6.47 10.63
C ALA A 257 11.75 -7.43 11.01
N ASP A 258 10.51 -6.96 11.01
CA ASP A 258 9.33 -7.75 11.33
C ASP A 258 9.16 -8.92 10.36
N HIS A 259 9.27 -8.70 9.04
CA HIS A 259 9.09 -9.76 8.06
C HIS A 259 10.11 -10.89 8.27
N LYS A 260 11.38 -10.55 8.51
CA LYS A 260 12.41 -11.54 8.80
C LYS A 260 12.13 -12.29 10.10
N ALA A 261 11.64 -11.61 11.11
CA ALA A 261 11.36 -12.21 12.43
C ALA A 261 10.08 -13.06 12.43
N GLN A 262 9.14 -12.80 11.55
CA GLN A 262 7.82 -13.44 11.48
C GLN A 262 7.62 -14.26 10.19
N GLY A 263 8.71 -14.59 9.46
CA GLY A 263 8.62 -15.20 8.14
C GLY A 263 7.77 -16.48 8.10
N ASP A 264 7.92 -17.36 9.10
CA ASP A 264 7.14 -18.60 9.19
C ASP A 264 5.65 -18.31 9.48
N ARG A 265 5.38 -17.25 10.28
CA ARG A 265 4.02 -16.85 10.65
C ARG A 265 3.31 -16.15 9.49
N LEU A 266 4.02 -15.39 8.68
CA LEU A 266 3.50 -14.66 7.53
C LEU A 266 3.74 -15.40 6.20
N ASP A 267 3.74 -16.74 6.23
CA ASP A 267 3.92 -17.58 5.03
C ASP A 267 2.79 -17.37 4.02
N PHE A 268 3.11 -16.65 2.95
CA PHE A 268 2.15 -16.39 1.87
C PHE A 268 1.67 -17.67 1.18
N CYS A 269 2.51 -18.69 1.06
CA CYS A 269 2.08 -19.96 0.47
C CYS A 269 1.00 -20.65 1.29
N HIS A 270 1.12 -20.62 2.61
CA HIS A 270 0.13 -21.17 3.53
C HIS A 270 -1.17 -20.35 3.48
N ILE A 271 -1.07 -19.04 3.62
CA ILE A 271 -2.22 -18.11 3.59
C ILE A 271 -2.97 -18.21 2.26
N TYR A 272 -2.27 -18.17 1.12
CA TYR A 272 -2.89 -18.30 -0.19
C TYR A 272 -3.69 -19.61 -0.33
N LYS A 273 -3.10 -20.73 0.06
CA LYS A 273 -3.76 -22.05 -0.03
C LYS A 273 -5.01 -22.14 0.85
N ALA A 274 -5.03 -21.45 2.00
CA ALA A 274 -6.18 -21.43 2.89
C ALA A 274 -7.36 -20.63 2.31
N TYR A 275 -7.07 -19.61 1.49
CA TYR A 275 -8.10 -18.66 1.04
C TYR A 275 -8.41 -18.66 -0.45
N ARG A 276 -7.59 -19.30 -1.31
CA ARG A 276 -7.73 -19.25 -2.78
C ARG A 276 -9.11 -19.69 -3.31
N ASP A 277 -9.79 -20.56 -2.58
CA ASP A 277 -11.11 -21.05 -2.95
C ASP A 277 -12.26 -20.18 -2.39
N GLN A 278 -11.93 -19.20 -1.51
CA GLN A 278 -12.89 -18.28 -0.92
C GLN A 278 -12.96 -16.95 -1.68
N PHE A 279 -11.83 -16.40 -2.09
CA PHE A 279 -11.76 -15.16 -2.86
C PHE A 279 -10.51 -15.12 -3.75
N PRO A 280 -10.54 -14.32 -4.85
CA PRO A 280 -9.41 -14.23 -5.76
C PRO A 280 -8.23 -13.48 -5.17
N PHE A 281 -7.03 -13.89 -5.60
CA PHE A 281 -5.78 -13.16 -5.39
C PHE A 281 -5.18 -12.72 -6.72
N LEU A 282 -4.58 -11.54 -6.73
CA LEU A 282 -3.68 -11.09 -7.78
C LEU A 282 -2.40 -10.57 -7.15
N VAL A 283 -1.27 -11.10 -7.60
CA VAL A 283 0.06 -10.59 -7.26
C VAL A 283 0.63 -9.93 -8.52
N GLY A 284 0.95 -8.66 -8.39
CA GLY A 284 1.58 -7.90 -9.47
C GLY A 284 2.92 -7.32 -9.05
N GLY A 285 3.71 -6.93 -10.05
CA GLY A 285 4.96 -6.25 -9.82
C GLY A 285 5.49 -5.57 -11.08
N SER A 286 6.43 -4.67 -10.86
CA SER A 286 7.11 -3.92 -11.91
C SER A 286 8.38 -4.61 -12.37
N ASP A 287 8.72 -4.43 -13.64
CA ASP A 287 9.89 -5.08 -14.24
C ASP A 287 11.22 -4.55 -13.70
N GLU A 288 11.27 -3.26 -13.34
CA GLU A 288 12.47 -2.57 -12.86
C GLU A 288 12.39 -2.19 -11.37
N ASP A 289 11.58 -2.89 -10.57
CA ASP A 289 11.53 -2.68 -9.12
C ASP A 289 12.86 -3.09 -8.47
N PRO A 290 13.62 -2.17 -7.84
CA PRO A 290 14.91 -2.51 -7.25
C PRO A 290 14.81 -3.33 -5.96
N PHE A 291 13.63 -3.44 -5.36
CA PHE A 291 13.40 -4.09 -4.07
C PHE A 291 12.74 -5.46 -4.22
N GLU A 292 11.67 -5.53 -5.01
CA GLU A 292 10.75 -6.65 -4.99
C GLU A 292 10.60 -7.35 -6.36
N HIS A 293 11.52 -7.10 -7.32
CA HIS A 293 11.45 -7.67 -8.66
C HIS A 293 11.37 -9.22 -8.70
N ARG A 294 11.96 -9.90 -7.70
CA ARG A 294 11.95 -11.36 -7.58
C ARG A 294 10.64 -11.93 -7.03
N GLN A 295 9.84 -11.14 -6.34
CA GLN A 295 8.63 -11.62 -5.65
C GLN A 295 7.60 -12.20 -6.62
N VAL A 296 7.43 -11.57 -7.77
CA VAL A 296 6.51 -12.05 -8.82
C VAL A 296 6.96 -13.39 -9.42
N ASP A 297 8.27 -13.58 -9.61
CA ASP A 297 8.80 -14.84 -10.12
C ASP A 297 8.67 -15.96 -9.09
N LEU A 298 8.97 -15.67 -7.83
CA LEU A 298 8.76 -16.62 -6.73
C LEU A 298 7.28 -16.98 -6.56
N ALA A 299 6.39 -15.99 -6.68
CA ALA A 299 4.95 -16.22 -6.64
C ALA A 299 4.50 -17.15 -7.78
N ARG A 300 5.03 -16.94 -9.01
CA ARG A 300 4.75 -17.79 -10.16
C ARG A 300 5.28 -19.22 -9.96
N GLU A 301 6.51 -19.33 -9.51
CA GLU A 301 7.16 -20.62 -9.25
C GLU A 301 6.42 -21.44 -8.18
N ARG A 302 6.11 -20.81 -7.05
CA ARG A 302 5.57 -21.49 -5.87
C ARG A 302 4.06 -21.72 -5.94
N LEU A 303 3.31 -20.78 -6.52
CA LEU A 303 1.86 -20.73 -6.44
C LEU A 303 1.14 -20.68 -7.80
N GLY A 304 1.83 -20.47 -8.91
CA GLY A 304 1.21 -20.40 -10.24
C GLY A 304 0.43 -21.68 -10.60
N LYS A 305 0.97 -22.86 -10.27
CA LYS A 305 0.29 -24.15 -10.45
C LYS A 305 -0.99 -24.32 -9.61
N PHE A 306 -1.19 -23.48 -8.61
CA PHE A 306 -2.38 -23.49 -7.77
C PHE A 306 -3.40 -22.41 -8.17
N GLY A 307 -3.20 -21.76 -9.33
CA GLY A 307 -4.14 -20.79 -9.89
C GLY A 307 -3.95 -19.35 -9.45
N LEU A 308 -2.83 -19.01 -8.80
CA LEU A 308 -2.53 -17.61 -8.46
C LEU A 308 -2.41 -16.77 -9.73
N ARG A 309 -3.19 -15.68 -9.79
CA ARG A 309 -3.11 -14.71 -10.88
C ARG A 309 -1.89 -13.82 -10.68
N ILE A 310 -1.12 -13.65 -11.74
CA ILE A 310 0.14 -12.92 -11.70
C ILE A 310 0.22 -11.98 -12.89
N GLU A 311 0.52 -10.71 -12.61
CA GLU A 311 0.61 -9.65 -13.61
C GLU A 311 1.93 -8.89 -13.48
N ARG A 312 2.46 -8.38 -14.59
CA ARG A 312 3.60 -7.47 -14.61
C ARG A 312 3.23 -6.20 -15.36
N LEU A 313 3.72 -5.08 -14.86
CA LEU A 313 3.65 -3.80 -15.54
C LEU A 313 5.08 -3.28 -15.78
N PRO A 314 5.32 -2.57 -16.89
CA PRO A 314 6.57 -1.85 -17.07
C PRO A 314 6.66 -0.73 -16.02
N GLY A 315 7.85 -0.47 -15.51
CA GLY A 315 8.10 0.62 -14.57
C GLY A 315 8.97 0.21 -13.38
N GLY A 316 9.29 1.20 -12.56
CA GLY A 316 10.06 1.05 -11.33
C GLY A 316 9.18 0.73 -10.12
N HIS A 317 9.75 0.91 -8.92
CA HIS A 317 9.03 0.64 -7.66
C HIS A 317 7.77 1.51 -7.51
N LEU A 318 7.87 2.82 -7.76
CA LEU A 318 6.72 3.74 -7.66
C LEU A 318 5.82 3.70 -8.92
N THR A 319 5.34 2.52 -9.28
CA THR A 319 4.39 2.32 -10.38
C THR A 319 3.11 3.13 -10.18
N THR A 320 2.69 3.35 -8.95
CA THR A 320 1.56 4.24 -8.58
C THR A 320 1.75 5.67 -9.11
N ASN A 321 2.98 6.12 -9.22
CA ASN A 321 3.34 7.44 -9.73
C ASN A 321 3.70 7.40 -11.22
N GLU A 322 4.41 6.37 -11.66
CA GLU A 322 4.97 6.24 -13.00
C GLU A 322 3.96 5.73 -14.05
N ARG A 323 3.10 4.78 -13.65
CA ARG A 323 2.11 4.11 -14.52
C ARG A 323 0.72 4.09 -13.88
N PRO A 324 0.22 5.22 -13.40
CA PRO A 324 -1.02 5.26 -12.62
C PRO A 324 -2.24 4.76 -13.39
N GLU A 325 -2.33 5.06 -14.70
CA GLU A 325 -3.42 4.63 -15.56
C GLU A 325 -3.45 3.10 -15.72
N ALA A 326 -2.30 2.50 -16.05
CA ALA A 326 -2.20 1.06 -16.22
C ALA A 326 -2.50 0.30 -14.92
N LEU A 327 -2.00 0.81 -13.78
CA LEU A 327 -2.28 0.23 -12.49
C LEU A 327 -3.75 0.37 -12.10
N ALA A 328 -4.37 1.53 -12.34
CA ALA A 328 -5.80 1.76 -12.10
C ALA A 328 -6.68 0.83 -12.95
N ALA A 329 -6.35 0.65 -14.24
CA ALA A 329 -7.05 -0.28 -15.12
C ALA A 329 -6.98 -1.73 -14.61
N LEU A 330 -5.80 -2.14 -14.13
CA LEU A 330 -5.60 -3.48 -13.57
C LEU A 330 -6.40 -3.67 -12.27
N ILE A 331 -6.40 -2.69 -11.37
CA ILE A 331 -7.20 -2.71 -10.13
C ILE A 331 -8.69 -2.77 -10.45
N ALA A 332 -9.18 -1.90 -11.35
CA ALA A 332 -10.59 -1.87 -11.74
C ALA A 332 -11.05 -3.19 -12.41
N LYS A 333 -10.19 -3.79 -13.23
CA LYS A 333 -10.45 -5.11 -13.84
C LYS A 333 -10.53 -6.21 -12.77
N PHE A 334 -9.65 -6.15 -11.77
CA PHE A 334 -9.65 -7.11 -10.67
C PHE A 334 -10.93 -6.96 -9.84
N GLU A 335 -11.30 -5.74 -9.44
CA GLU A 335 -12.49 -5.47 -8.63
C GLU A 335 -13.78 -5.91 -9.33
N ARG A 336 -13.95 -5.63 -10.63
CA ARG A 336 -15.09 -6.17 -11.39
C ARG A 336 -15.18 -7.68 -11.34
N GLY A 337 -14.05 -8.37 -11.33
CA GLY A 337 -14.00 -9.83 -11.21
C GLY A 337 -14.36 -10.37 -9.81
N THR A 338 -14.25 -9.54 -8.77
CA THR A 338 -14.66 -9.91 -7.39
C THR A 338 -16.17 -9.72 -7.18
N THR A 339 -16.77 -8.75 -7.87
CA THR A 339 -18.18 -8.38 -7.72
C THR A 339 -19.14 -9.38 -8.43
N ILE A 340 -18.65 -10.16 -9.40
CA ILE A 340 -19.44 -11.05 -10.27
C ILE A 340 -19.41 -12.51 -9.75
N ARG A 341 -19.13 -12.79 -8.50
CA ARG A 341 -19.31 -14.17 -8.01
C ARG A 341 -20.81 -14.46 -7.82
N PRO A 342 -21.39 -15.47 -8.53
CA PRO A 342 -22.70 -15.95 -8.19
C PRO A 342 -22.65 -16.57 -6.80
N SER A 343 -23.60 -16.21 -5.97
CA SER A 343 -23.92 -16.81 -4.67
C SER A 343 -24.14 -18.30 -4.77
#